data_8f4c24641044deadf44976a1bd0af0ed
#
_entry.id   8f4c24641044deadf44976a1bd0af0ed
#
_cell.length_a   1.000
_cell.length_b   1.000
_cell.length_c   1.000
_cell.angle_alpha   90.00
_cell.angle_beta   90.00
_cell.angle_gamma   90.00
#
_symmetry.space_group_name_H-M   'P 1'
#
loop_
_entity.id
_entity.type
_entity.pdbx_description
1 polymer ?
#
loop_
_entity_poly.entity_id
_entity_poly.type
_entity_poly.pdbx_seq_one_letter_code
_entity_poly.pdbx_strand_id
1 'polypeptide(L)'
;FNSNLKTYSITHWSPLHKILQNGDADIALDFDSDQKVTNEAVKVLLHNDVDAMFIHLDDVDHSGHSSGFHPENKEYLSNIENADINVGKMISALKKRDHYLNENWLIIISTDHGGSEKTHGENTPEHTTIFYIVSGKSAAKGKIQTQVNIVDVAVSAMQHLGLDIKDEWNLDGKPIGLIN
;
A
#
# COMPACT_ATOMS: atom_id res chain seq x y z
N PHE A 1 20.95 -1.42 -7.71
CA PHE A 1 20.21 -0.56 -6.77
C PHE A 1 20.37 0.89 -7.22
N ASN A 2 19.29 1.62 -7.43
CA ASN A 2 19.35 3.05 -7.71
C ASN A 2 19.41 3.78 -6.35
N SER A 3 20.62 4.10 -5.90
CA SER A 3 20.88 4.74 -4.60
C SER A 3 20.36 6.19 -4.49
N ASN A 4 19.71 6.68 -5.54
CA ASN A 4 19.22 8.06 -5.58
C ASN A 4 17.70 8.18 -5.30
N LEU A 5 16.97 7.05 -5.18
CA LEU A 5 15.56 7.07 -4.84
C LEU A 5 15.34 7.51 -3.40
N LYS A 6 14.38 8.40 -3.19
CA LYS A 6 13.91 8.82 -1.88
C LYS A 6 12.73 7.95 -1.44
N THR A 7 12.96 7.14 -0.42
CA THR A 7 12.05 6.09 0.00
C THR A 7 11.54 6.30 1.41
N TYR A 8 10.24 6.12 1.59
CA TYR A 8 9.55 6.29 2.87
C TYR A 8 8.75 5.03 3.22
N SER A 9 8.82 4.63 4.49
CA SER A 9 7.95 3.62 5.09
C SER A 9 7.23 4.24 6.29
N ILE A 10 5.91 4.36 6.23
CA ILE A 10 5.09 4.99 7.26
C ILE A 10 4.01 3.99 7.68
N THR A 11 4.06 3.52 8.92
CA THR A 11 3.25 2.39 9.36
C THR A 11 2.52 2.66 10.66
N HIS A 12 1.37 1.99 10.85
CA HIS A 12 0.68 1.91 12.13
C HIS A 12 1.21 0.71 12.95
N TRP A 13 1.74 -0.31 12.31
CA TRP A 13 2.23 -1.53 12.97
C TRP A 13 3.77 -1.62 12.93
N SER A 14 4.42 -1.27 14.05
CA SER A 14 5.89 -1.21 14.14
C SER A 14 6.63 -2.53 13.82
N PRO A 15 6.05 -3.75 14.05
CA PRO A 15 6.73 -4.98 13.67
C PRO A 15 7.09 -5.09 12.18
N LEU A 16 6.39 -4.38 11.28
CA LEU A 16 6.76 -4.33 9.86
C LEU A 16 8.18 -3.79 9.64
N HIS A 17 8.63 -2.84 10.46
CA HIS A 17 9.97 -2.28 10.33
C HIS A 17 11.09 -3.22 10.83
N LYS A 18 10.74 -4.34 11.50
CA LYS A 18 11.74 -5.36 11.88
C LYS A 18 12.30 -6.13 10.68
N ILE A 19 11.60 -6.13 9.55
CA ILE A 19 12.10 -6.74 8.32
C ILE A 19 13.04 -5.80 7.55
N LEU A 20 13.02 -4.51 7.84
CA LEU A 20 13.92 -3.53 7.22
C LEU A 20 15.29 -3.59 7.87
N GLN A 21 16.33 -3.56 7.04
CA GLN A 21 17.70 -3.35 7.49
C GLN A 21 18.05 -1.85 7.41
N ASN A 22 19.13 -1.45 8.06
CA ASN A 22 19.60 -0.08 7.99
C ASN A 22 19.90 0.31 6.53
N GLY A 23 19.18 1.30 6.03
CA GLY A 23 19.34 1.83 4.67
C GLY A 23 18.38 1.23 3.64
N ASP A 24 17.48 0.32 4.01
CA ASP A 24 16.46 -0.19 3.08
C ASP A 24 15.39 0.87 2.76
N ALA A 25 15.11 1.76 3.71
CA ALA A 25 14.33 2.97 3.48
C ALA A 25 15.10 4.18 4.02
N ASP A 26 15.02 5.33 3.31
CA ASP A 26 15.64 6.56 3.80
C ASP A 26 14.97 7.03 5.09
N ILE A 27 13.66 6.87 5.18
CA ILE A 27 12.86 7.23 6.36
C ILE A 27 11.86 6.13 6.65
N ALA A 28 11.89 5.61 7.89
CA ALA A 28 10.94 4.66 8.43
C ALA A 28 10.33 5.22 9.72
N LEU A 29 9.00 5.39 9.75
CA LEU A 29 8.26 6.01 10.84
C LEU A 29 7.08 5.13 11.26
N ASP A 30 6.92 4.93 12.57
CA ASP A 30 5.80 4.23 13.18
C ASP A 30 4.89 5.18 13.94
N PHE A 31 3.61 4.91 13.88
CA PHE A 31 2.59 5.65 14.61
C PHE A 31 1.60 4.68 15.28
N ASP A 32 0.83 5.19 16.22
CA ASP A 32 -0.14 4.43 17.02
C ASP A 32 -1.59 4.55 16.52
N SER A 33 -1.79 5.09 15.31
CA SER A 33 -3.10 5.21 14.67
C SER A 33 -2.99 5.51 13.18
N ASP A 34 -3.96 5.04 12.40
CA ASP A 34 -4.10 5.33 10.96
C ASP A 34 -4.20 6.83 10.67
N GLN A 35 -4.82 7.59 11.58
CA GLN A 35 -4.92 9.04 11.42
C GLN A 35 -3.53 9.72 11.50
N LYS A 36 -2.64 9.27 12.40
CA LYS A 36 -1.27 9.82 12.49
C LYS A 36 -0.41 9.40 11.29
N VAL A 37 -0.51 8.14 10.86
CA VAL A 37 0.10 7.65 9.61
C VAL A 37 -0.34 8.53 8.45
N THR A 38 -1.65 8.76 8.30
CA THR A 38 -2.22 9.59 7.23
C THR A 38 -1.71 11.03 7.29
N ASN A 39 -1.68 11.62 8.47
CA ASN A 39 -1.22 13.00 8.64
C ASN A 39 0.25 13.16 8.23
N GLU A 40 1.11 12.21 8.61
CA GLU A 40 2.52 12.25 8.22
C GLU A 40 2.69 11.97 6.73
N ALA A 41 1.98 11.00 6.15
CA ALA A 41 2.00 10.75 4.72
C ALA A 41 1.57 11.98 3.91
N VAL A 42 0.50 12.66 4.33
CA VAL A 42 0.05 13.94 3.72
C VAL A 42 1.13 15.00 3.79
N LYS A 43 1.77 15.17 4.94
CA LYS A 43 2.85 16.16 5.14
C LYS A 43 4.04 15.85 4.23
N VAL A 44 4.47 14.58 4.18
CA VAL A 44 5.58 14.14 3.31
C VAL A 44 5.23 14.38 1.85
N LEU A 45 4.04 13.99 1.39
CA LEU A 45 3.60 14.20 0.02
C LEU A 45 3.56 15.67 -0.38
N LEU A 46 3.20 16.58 0.52
CA LEU A 46 3.13 18.01 0.22
C LEU A 46 4.50 18.70 0.19
N HIS A 47 5.46 18.26 0.98
CA HIS A 47 6.65 19.07 1.29
C HIS A 47 7.99 18.39 1.01
N ASN A 48 7.99 17.11 0.62
CA ASN A 48 9.23 16.36 0.44
C ASN A 48 9.34 15.78 -0.97
N ASP A 49 10.58 15.54 -1.37
CA ASP A 49 10.84 14.69 -2.53
C ASP A 49 10.59 13.22 -2.13
N VAL A 50 9.83 12.52 -2.97
CA VAL A 50 9.43 11.14 -2.74
C VAL A 50 9.44 10.41 -4.07
N ASP A 51 10.19 9.32 -4.15
CA ASP A 51 10.16 8.41 -5.30
C ASP A 51 9.31 7.17 -5.00
N ALA A 52 9.39 6.65 -3.77
CA ALA A 52 8.55 5.55 -3.32
C ALA A 52 8.10 5.75 -1.87
N MET A 53 6.84 5.45 -1.60
CA MET A 53 6.26 5.50 -0.26
C MET A 53 5.42 4.25 0.00
N PHE A 54 5.78 3.50 1.03
CA PHE A 54 4.96 2.44 1.59
C PHE A 54 4.17 2.99 2.77
N ILE A 55 2.87 2.72 2.78
CA ILE A 55 1.96 3.15 3.84
C ILE A 55 1.19 1.93 4.33
N HIS A 56 1.18 1.71 5.63
CA HIS A 56 0.38 0.66 6.26
C HIS A 56 -0.64 1.28 7.22
N LEU A 57 -1.90 0.92 7.01
CA LEU A 57 -3.05 1.24 7.87
C LEU A 57 -3.52 -0.04 8.54
N ASP A 58 -3.82 0.00 9.84
CA ASP A 58 -4.06 -1.18 10.70
C ASP A 58 -5.43 -1.21 11.39
N ASP A 59 -6.15 -0.07 11.42
CA ASP A 59 -7.43 0.04 12.14
C ASP A 59 -8.50 -0.94 11.63
N VAL A 60 -8.46 -1.31 10.34
CA VAL A 60 -9.39 -2.28 9.75
C VAL A 60 -9.17 -3.67 10.35
N ASP A 61 -7.92 -4.11 10.43
CA ASP A 61 -7.57 -5.40 11.02
C ASP A 61 -7.85 -5.43 12.52
N HIS A 62 -7.48 -4.38 13.26
CA HIS A 62 -7.83 -4.20 14.65
C HIS A 62 -9.33 -4.35 14.92
N SER A 63 -10.17 -3.73 14.09
CA SER A 63 -11.62 -3.84 14.23
C SER A 63 -12.12 -5.25 13.91
N GLY A 64 -11.52 -5.91 12.92
CA GLY A 64 -11.81 -7.30 12.60
C GLY A 64 -11.55 -8.23 13.78
N HIS A 65 -10.40 -8.09 14.44
CA HIS A 65 -10.06 -8.87 15.64
C HIS A 65 -10.96 -8.56 16.85
N SER A 66 -11.37 -7.31 17.02
CA SER A 66 -12.18 -6.89 18.15
C SER A 66 -13.66 -7.26 17.98
N SER A 67 -14.25 -6.94 16.84
CA SER A 67 -15.69 -7.00 16.59
C SER A 67 -16.12 -8.04 15.53
N GLY A 68 -15.18 -8.52 14.71
CA GLY A 68 -15.37 -9.57 13.70
C GLY A 68 -15.23 -9.06 12.27
N PHE A 69 -14.54 -9.85 11.43
CA PHE A 69 -14.40 -9.67 9.98
C PHE A 69 -15.69 -10.11 9.29
N HIS A 70 -16.71 -9.25 9.28
CA HIS A 70 -17.99 -9.61 8.69
C HIS A 70 -18.62 -8.41 7.95
N PRO A 71 -19.18 -8.61 6.73
CA PRO A 71 -19.73 -7.54 5.91
C PRO A 71 -20.98 -6.85 6.50
N GLU A 72 -21.59 -7.40 7.55
CA GLU A 72 -22.70 -6.78 8.28
C GLU A 72 -22.24 -6.12 9.59
N ASN A 73 -20.96 -6.25 9.96
CA ASN A 73 -20.42 -5.65 11.16
C ASN A 73 -20.18 -4.15 10.94
N LYS A 74 -20.98 -3.32 11.60
CA LYS A 74 -20.94 -1.85 11.42
C LYS A 74 -19.60 -1.22 11.85
N GLU A 75 -18.97 -1.74 12.89
CA GLU A 75 -17.68 -1.24 13.35
C GLU A 75 -16.59 -1.54 12.33
N TYR A 76 -16.54 -2.77 11.83
CA TYR A 76 -15.62 -3.19 10.77
C TYR A 76 -15.80 -2.37 9.50
N LEU A 77 -17.05 -2.23 9.02
CA LEU A 77 -17.37 -1.40 7.85
C LEU A 77 -16.99 0.06 8.04
N SER A 78 -17.22 0.63 9.23
CA SER A 78 -16.83 2.01 9.53
C SER A 78 -15.31 2.22 9.46
N ASN A 79 -14.51 1.23 9.86
CA ASN A 79 -13.06 1.31 9.73
C ASN A 79 -12.58 1.17 8.28
N ILE A 80 -13.27 0.38 7.45
CA ILE A 80 -13.01 0.35 6.00
C ILE A 80 -13.32 1.72 5.37
N GLU A 81 -14.45 2.34 5.73
CA GLU A 81 -14.81 3.69 5.27
C GLU A 81 -13.79 4.74 5.73
N ASN A 82 -13.29 4.64 6.96
CA ASN A 82 -12.24 5.52 7.47
C ASN A 82 -10.91 5.32 6.72
N ALA A 83 -10.54 4.09 6.39
CA ALA A 83 -9.36 3.81 5.58
C ALA A 83 -9.48 4.44 4.19
N ASP A 84 -10.66 4.34 3.53
CA ASP A 84 -10.91 5.00 2.24
C ASP A 84 -10.81 6.54 2.35
N ILE A 85 -11.38 7.13 3.41
CA ILE A 85 -11.23 8.57 3.69
C ILE A 85 -9.75 8.96 3.85
N ASN A 86 -8.96 8.16 4.54
CA ASN A 86 -7.54 8.41 4.75
C ASN A 86 -6.76 8.30 3.44
N VAL A 87 -7.03 7.31 2.61
CA VAL A 87 -6.49 7.19 1.24
C VAL A 87 -6.88 8.42 0.41
N GLY A 88 -8.14 8.87 0.49
CA GLY A 88 -8.62 10.08 -0.18
C GLY A 88 -7.85 11.35 0.21
N LYS A 89 -7.50 11.51 1.50
CA LYS A 89 -6.66 12.63 1.98
C LYS A 89 -5.26 12.59 1.37
N MET A 90 -4.63 11.41 1.33
CA MET A 90 -3.29 11.23 0.75
C MET A 90 -3.28 11.49 -0.77
N ILE A 91 -4.27 10.97 -1.50
CA ILE A 91 -4.43 11.25 -2.93
C ILE A 91 -4.67 12.75 -3.18
N SER A 92 -5.43 13.42 -2.32
CA SER A 92 -5.67 14.85 -2.42
C SER A 92 -4.41 15.67 -2.17
N ALA A 93 -3.56 15.25 -1.22
CA ALA A 93 -2.26 15.86 -0.97
C ALA A 93 -1.32 15.68 -2.18
N LEU A 94 -1.26 14.45 -2.70
CA LEU A 94 -0.48 14.13 -3.89
C LEU A 94 -0.83 15.04 -5.07
N LYS A 95 -2.13 15.23 -5.35
CA LYS A 95 -2.60 16.10 -6.44
C LYS A 95 -2.33 17.58 -6.23
N LYS A 96 -2.00 18.01 -5.03
CA LYS A 96 -1.64 19.39 -4.68
C LYS A 96 -0.13 19.69 -4.76
N ARG A 97 0.69 18.70 -5.10
CA ARG A 97 2.13 18.91 -5.32
C ARG A 97 2.36 19.90 -6.45
N ASP A 98 3.30 20.81 -6.31
CA ASP A 98 3.60 21.84 -7.29
C ASP A 98 3.94 21.26 -8.68
N HIS A 99 4.57 20.08 -8.69
CA HIS A 99 5.02 19.41 -9.91
C HIS A 99 4.17 18.19 -10.30
N TYR A 100 3.01 17.96 -9.66
CA TYR A 100 2.17 16.76 -9.88
C TYR A 100 1.90 16.46 -11.36
N LEU A 101 1.67 17.47 -12.18
CA LEU A 101 1.38 17.29 -13.61
C LEU A 101 2.60 16.78 -14.40
N ASN A 102 3.80 17.04 -13.90
CA ASN A 102 5.06 16.61 -14.52
C ASN A 102 5.59 15.31 -13.91
N GLU A 103 5.05 14.91 -12.78
CA GLU A 103 5.38 13.64 -12.10
C GLU A 103 4.55 12.50 -12.71
N ASN A 104 5.10 11.26 -12.64
CA ASN A 104 4.41 10.06 -13.07
C ASN A 104 4.16 9.13 -11.86
N TRP A 105 3.13 9.45 -11.11
CA TRP A 105 2.74 8.67 -9.93
C TRP A 105 1.98 7.40 -10.31
N LEU A 106 2.35 6.30 -9.67
CA LEU A 106 1.59 5.06 -9.60
C LEU A 106 1.10 4.87 -8.16
N ILE A 107 -0.20 4.73 -8.01
CA ILE A 107 -0.85 4.44 -6.73
C ILE A 107 -1.30 2.99 -6.77
N ILE A 108 -0.83 2.19 -5.82
CA ILE A 108 -1.29 0.81 -5.64
C ILE A 108 -1.93 0.72 -4.26
N ILE A 109 -3.14 0.17 -4.19
CA ILE A 109 -3.87 -0.06 -2.95
C ILE A 109 -4.26 -1.52 -2.90
N SER A 110 -3.90 -2.19 -1.82
CA SER A 110 -4.21 -3.60 -1.59
C SER A 110 -4.40 -3.85 -0.10
N THR A 111 -4.80 -5.05 0.25
CA THR A 111 -4.70 -5.62 1.59
C THR A 111 -3.78 -6.82 1.54
N ASP A 112 -3.17 -7.20 2.64
CA ASP A 112 -2.30 -8.37 2.76
C ASP A 112 -3.09 -9.67 2.92
N HIS A 113 -4.27 -9.62 3.55
CA HIS A 113 -5.17 -10.75 3.75
C HIS A 113 -6.64 -10.31 3.88
N GLY A 114 -7.53 -11.26 3.91
CA GLY A 114 -8.89 -11.12 4.40
C GLY A 114 -9.02 -11.70 5.81
N GLY A 115 -10.23 -12.04 6.24
CA GLY A 115 -10.47 -12.64 7.55
C GLY A 115 -11.89 -13.17 7.69
N SER A 116 -12.13 -13.95 8.72
CA SER A 116 -13.45 -14.44 9.11
C SER A 116 -13.59 -14.49 10.62
N GLU A 117 -14.80 -14.35 11.13
CA GLU A 117 -15.05 -14.22 12.57
C GLU A 117 -14.13 -13.16 13.20
N LYS A 118 -13.17 -13.53 14.03
CA LYS A 118 -12.21 -12.62 14.68
C LYS A 118 -10.75 -13.00 14.41
N THR A 119 -10.49 -13.70 13.32
CA THR A 119 -9.16 -14.23 13.02
C THR A 119 -8.87 -14.24 11.53
N HIS A 120 -7.61 -14.45 11.21
CA HIS A 120 -7.08 -14.66 9.87
C HIS A 120 -5.90 -15.64 9.90
N GLY A 121 -5.30 -15.95 8.73
CA GLY A 121 -4.10 -16.79 8.59
C GLY A 121 -4.41 -18.24 8.20
N GLU A 122 -5.67 -18.60 7.98
CA GLU A 122 -6.06 -19.89 7.43
C GLU A 122 -6.03 -19.87 5.90
N ASN A 123 -5.85 -21.04 5.28
CA ASN A 123 -5.88 -21.16 3.83
C ASN A 123 -7.33 -21.37 3.32
N THR A 124 -8.19 -20.38 3.58
CA THR A 124 -9.57 -20.31 3.11
C THR A 124 -9.78 -19.11 2.18
N PRO A 125 -10.79 -19.12 1.30
CA PRO A 125 -11.06 -17.99 0.42
C PRO A 125 -11.26 -16.67 1.19
N GLU A 126 -11.90 -16.70 2.34
CA GLU A 126 -12.18 -15.52 3.19
C GLU A 126 -10.88 -14.87 3.70
N HIS A 127 -9.83 -15.68 3.95
CA HIS A 127 -8.55 -15.19 4.46
C HIS A 127 -7.56 -14.85 3.33
N THR A 128 -7.63 -15.55 2.20
CA THR A 128 -6.64 -15.44 1.12
C THR A 128 -7.06 -14.51 -0.02
N THR A 129 -8.35 -14.11 -0.07
CA THR A 129 -8.81 -13.18 -1.10
C THR A 129 -8.44 -11.76 -0.73
N ILE A 130 -7.72 -11.10 -1.63
CA ILE A 130 -7.34 -9.69 -1.51
C ILE A 130 -7.97 -8.88 -2.66
N PHE A 131 -8.05 -7.57 -2.47
CA PHE A 131 -8.31 -6.64 -3.57
C PHE A 131 -7.00 -6.03 -4.07
N TYR A 132 -7.01 -5.52 -5.29
CA TYR A 132 -5.89 -4.81 -5.89
C TYR A 132 -6.41 -3.68 -6.77
N ILE A 133 -6.02 -2.47 -6.45
CA ILE A 133 -6.37 -1.27 -7.19
C ILE A 133 -5.07 -0.60 -7.64
N VAL A 134 -4.99 -0.27 -8.93
CA VAL A 134 -3.86 0.48 -9.47
C VAL A 134 -4.38 1.71 -10.21
N SER A 135 -3.75 2.85 -9.99
CA SER A 135 -4.13 4.14 -10.57
C SER A 135 -2.91 5.01 -10.86
N GLY A 136 -2.99 5.81 -11.91
CA GLY A 136 -1.92 6.70 -12.34
C GLY A 136 -1.78 6.74 -13.86
N LYS A 137 -0.81 7.53 -14.34
CA LYS A 137 -0.57 7.66 -15.79
C LYS A 137 -0.10 6.34 -16.42
N SER A 138 0.65 5.53 -15.67
CA SER A 138 1.16 4.23 -16.09
C SER A 138 0.21 3.06 -15.77
N ALA A 139 -0.95 3.31 -15.18
CA ALA A 139 -1.93 2.28 -14.88
C ALA A 139 -2.78 1.93 -16.11
N ALA A 140 -2.95 0.64 -16.38
CA ALA A 140 -3.89 0.14 -17.39
C ALA A 140 -5.34 0.41 -16.94
N LYS A 141 -6.19 0.84 -17.87
CA LYS A 141 -7.59 1.13 -17.57
C LYS A 141 -8.45 -0.13 -17.61
N GLY A 142 -9.38 -0.22 -16.67
CA GLY A 142 -10.40 -1.25 -16.62
C GLY A 142 -10.08 -2.39 -15.64
N LYS A 143 -10.88 -3.47 -15.72
CA LYS A 143 -10.73 -4.61 -14.82
C LYS A 143 -9.52 -5.45 -15.22
N ILE A 144 -8.64 -5.75 -14.26
CA ILE A 144 -7.55 -6.71 -14.42
C ILE A 144 -8.18 -8.10 -14.57
N GLN A 145 -7.80 -8.80 -15.65
CA GLN A 145 -8.38 -10.10 -16.02
C GLN A 145 -7.58 -11.28 -15.46
N THR A 146 -6.34 -11.05 -15.06
CA THR A 146 -5.47 -12.08 -14.50
C THR A 146 -5.61 -12.12 -12.97
N GLN A 147 -5.33 -13.28 -12.38
CA GLN A 147 -5.20 -13.38 -10.93
C GLN A 147 -4.06 -12.48 -10.46
N VAL A 148 -4.31 -11.78 -9.36
CA VAL A 148 -3.34 -10.91 -8.68
C VAL A 148 -3.03 -11.51 -7.32
N ASN A 149 -1.76 -11.47 -6.94
CA ASN A 149 -1.29 -11.89 -5.64
C ASN A 149 -0.61 -10.71 -4.92
N ILE A 150 -0.54 -10.75 -3.61
CA ILE A 150 0.08 -9.65 -2.83
C ILE A 150 1.54 -9.39 -3.24
N VAL A 151 2.27 -10.43 -3.63
CA VAL A 151 3.67 -10.30 -4.09
C VAL A 151 3.82 -9.49 -5.38
N ASP A 152 2.75 -9.34 -6.17
CA ASP A 152 2.74 -8.55 -7.41
C ASP A 152 2.83 -7.04 -7.14
N VAL A 153 2.43 -6.59 -5.94
CA VAL A 153 2.47 -5.17 -5.53
C VAL A 153 3.89 -4.62 -5.63
N ALA A 154 4.84 -5.30 -4.99
CA ALA A 154 6.24 -4.87 -4.98
C ALA A 154 6.85 -4.87 -6.38
N VAL A 155 6.60 -5.93 -7.16
CA VAL A 155 7.15 -6.06 -8.52
C VAL A 155 6.57 -5.00 -9.45
N SER A 156 5.26 -4.68 -9.33
CA SER A 156 4.62 -3.60 -10.08
C SER A 156 5.21 -2.24 -9.75
N ALA A 157 5.48 -1.97 -8.46
CA ALA A 157 6.13 -0.73 -8.03
C ALA A 157 7.57 -0.64 -8.57
N MET A 158 8.36 -1.70 -8.46
CA MET A 158 9.72 -1.76 -9.00
C MET A 158 9.76 -1.53 -10.51
N GLN A 159 8.87 -2.16 -11.27
CA GLN A 159 8.75 -1.96 -12.71
C GLN A 159 8.41 -0.50 -13.04
N HIS A 160 7.48 0.11 -12.32
CA HIS A 160 7.11 1.52 -12.51
C HIS A 160 8.28 2.47 -12.23
N LEU A 161 9.09 2.18 -11.22
CA LEU A 161 10.29 2.95 -10.88
C LEU A 161 11.45 2.73 -11.87
N GLY A 162 11.28 1.87 -12.87
CA GLY A 162 12.29 1.56 -13.87
C GLY A 162 13.48 0.78 -13.31
N LEU A 163 13.28 0.03 -12.24
CA LEU A 163 14.32 -0.84 -11.70
C LEU A 163 14.57 -2.03 -12.62
N ASP A 164 15.84 -2.35 -12.83
CA ASP A 164 16.28 -3.52 -13.58
C ASP A 164 16.12 -4.78 -12.70
N ILE A 165 14.93 -5.39 -12.76
CA ILE A 165 14.58 -6.58 -11.99
C ILE A 165 15.33 -7.77 -12.57
N LYS A 166 16.21 -8.37 -11.78
CA LYS A 166 17.05 -9.47 -12.20
C LYS A 166 16.36 -10.81 -12.01
N ASP A 167 16.49 -11.71 -12.98
CA ASP A 167 15.96 -13.08 -12.89
C ASP A 167 16.54 -13.83 -11.66
N GLU A 168 17.80 -13.56 -11.31
CA GLU A 168 18.48 -14.15 -10.14
C GLU A 168 17.84 -13.82 -8.80
N TRP A 169 16.99 -12.77 -8.72
CA TRP A 169 16.23 -12.46 -7.50
C TRP A 169 15.10 -13.44 -7.26
N ASN A 170 14.73 -14.23 -8.25
CA ASN A 170 13.72 -15.28 -8.20
C ASN A 170 12.44 -14.82 -7.49
N LEU A 171 11.91 -13.66 -7.91
CA LEU A 171 10.70 -13.08 -7.33
C LEU A 171 9.46 -13.86 -7.78
N ASP A 172 8.59 -14.19 -6.84
CA ASP A 172 7.31 -14.89 -7.12
C ASP A 172 6.29 -13.96 -7.81
N GLY A 173 6.40 -12.65 -7.59
CA GLY A 173 5.50 -11.65 -8.16
C GLY A 173 5.85 -11.29 -9.61
N LYS A 174 4.89 -10.65 -10.27
CA LYS A 174 5.05 -10.09 -11.62
C LYS A 174 4.39 -8.72 -11.70
N PRO A 175 4.80 -7.84 -12.66
CA PRO A 175 4.13 -6.55 -12.82
C PRO A 175 2.69 -6.73 -13.31
N ILE A 176 1.74 -6.11 -12.63
CA ILE A 176 0.30 -6.23 -12.93
C ILE A 176 -0.33 -4.84 -13.01
N GLY A 177 -1.25 -4.67 -13.97
CA GLY A 177 -2.07 -3.45 -14.06
C GLY A 177 -1.34 -2.24 -14.63
N LEU A 178 -0.18 -2.42 -15.26
CA LEU A 178 0.57 -1.37 -15.92
C LEU A 178 0.31 -1.35 -17.44
N ILE A 179 0.40 -0.18 -18.06
CA ILE A 179 0.50 -0.06 -19.51
C ILE A 179 1.94 -0.38 -19.95
N ASN A 180 2.07 -1.10 -21.05
CA ASN A 180 3.36 -1.40 -21.68
C ASN A 180 3.92 -0.17 -22.39
#